data_e0c13c8e529635cd14ab630189499d69
#
_entry.id   e0c13c8e529635cd14ab630189499d69
#
_cell.length_a   1.000
_cell.length_b   1.000
_cell.length_c   1.000
_cell.angle_alpha   90.00
_cell.angle_beta   90.00
_cell.angle_gamma   90.00
#
_symmetry.space_group_name_H-M   'P 1'
#
loop_
_entity.id
_entity.type
_entity.pdbx_description
1 polymer ?
#
loop_
_entity_poly.entity_id
_entity_poly.type
_entity_poly.pdbx_seq_one_letter_code
_entity_poly.pdbx_strand_id
1 'polypeptide(L)'
;MKILISAENKLLDEEGVIKTFVKYDSHFFHLRRYKESEDEVVQVLNSFSEIERKQMVLSHHHFLASEFGINRLHFSEKDRVEIGDEKLKKLHSLGFILSTSVHTIEDFEKLNSVFEYAFLSPVFDSISKSNYKAVSFDLNGVRKDIKLIALGGITVDNYNDALILGFDGVAFLGGVWKQENPNEIVRNLVPLQSN
;
A
#
# COMPACT_ATOMS: atom_id res chain seq x y z
N MET A 1 -6.40 -1.21 -8.95
CA MET A 1 -5.42 -0.43 -8.16
C MET A 1 -4.16 -1.25 -8.00
N LYS A 2 -2.96 -0.62 -8.16
CA LYS A 2 -1.68 -1.27 -7.83
C LYS A 2 -0.95 -0.44 -6.78
N ILE A 3 -0.37 -1.09 -5.79
CA ILE A 3 0.31 -0.44 -4.67
C ILE A 3 1.70 -1.03 -4.53
N LEU A 4 2.71 -0.17 -4.38
CA LEU A 4 4.06 -0.55 -4.01
C LEU A 4 4.32 -0.09 -2.58
N ILE A 5 4.72 -1.01 -1.71
CA ILE A 5 5.08 -0.70 -0.32
C ILE A 5 6.60 -0.60 -0.26
N SER A 6 7.13 0.41 0.43
CA SER A 6 8.59 0.58 0.60
C SER A 6 9.24 -0.65 1.23
N ALA A 7 10.48 -0.92 0.87
CA ALA A 7 11.29 -1.89 1.61
C ALA A 7 11.47 -1.44 3.08
N GLU A 8 11.84 -2.37 3.97
CA GLU A 8 12.09 -2.04 5.40
C GLU A 8 13.26 -1.07 5.58
N ASN A 9 14.29 -1.21 4.74
CA ASN A 9 15.45 -0.34 4.73
C ASN A 9 15.55 0.34 3.37
N LYS A 10 16.15 1.54 3.34
CA LYS A 10 16.42 2.25 2.09
C LYS A 10 17.30 1.40 1.17
N LEU A 11 16.89 1.27 -0.08
CA LEU A 11 17.62 0.52 -1.11
C LEU A 11 18.33 1.48 -2.07
N LEU A 12 19.40 0.97 -2.71
CA LEU A 12 20.05 1.69 -3.78
C LEU A 12 19.04 1.88 -4.95
N ASP A 13 18.98 3.09 -5.51
CA ASP A 13 18.09 3.46 -6.63
C ASP A 13 16.57 3.28 -6.37
N GLU A 14 16.17 3.23 -5.08
CA GLU A 14 14.76 3.13 -4.71
C GLU A 14 13.92 4.29 -5.27
N GLU A 15 14.48 5.49 -5.28
CA GLU A 15 13.82 6.70 -5.79
C GLU A 15 13.41 6.56 -7.27
N GLY A 16 14.29 6.02 -8.11
CA GLY A 16 14.01 5.78 -9.52
C GLY A 16 12.87 4.78 -9.74
N VAL A 17 12.86 3.72 -8.93
CA VAL A 17 11.78 2.71 -8.93
C VAL A 17 10.45 3.34 -8.54
N ILE A 18 10.41 4.11 -7.46
CA ILE A 18 9.19 4.78 -6.98
C ILE A 18 8.68 5.78 -8.02
N LYS A 19 9.54 6.65 -8.56
CA LYS A 19 9.18 7.63 -9.59
C LYS A 19 8.61 6.97 -10.84
N THR A 20 9.14 5.82 -11.23
CA THR A 20 8.61 5.05 -12.35
C THR A 20 7.21 4.51 -12.04
N PHE A 21 6.99 4.02 -10.81
CA PHE A 21 5.74 3.41 -10.41
C PHE A 21 4.60 4.43 -10.25
N VAL A 22 4.86 5.59 -9.61
CA VAL A 22 3.83 6.59 -9.29
C VAL A 22 3.44 7.51 -10.45
N LYS A 23 3.93 7.25 -11.67
CA LYS A 23 3.54 8.01 -12.88
C LYS A 23 2.07 7.85 -13.26
N TYR A 24 1.38 6.85 -12.71
CA TYR A 24 0.01 6.48 -13.07
C TYR A 24 -0.94 6.75 -11.90
N ASP A 25 -2.04 7.41 -12.17
CA ASP A 25 -3.03 7.85 -11.15
C ASP A 25 -3.64 6.72 -10.34
N SER A 26 -3.63 5.48 -10.87
CA SER A 26 -4.13 4.29 -10.17
C SER A 26 -3.06 3.54 -9.38
N HIS A 27 -1.83 4.07 -9.31
CA HIS A 27 -0.69 3.48 -8.62
C HIS A 27 -0.33 4.33 -7.39
N PHE A 28 -0.20 3.69 -6.23
CA PHE A 28 0.13 4.36 -4.98
C PHE A 28 1.39 3.76 -4.35
N PHE A 29 2.22 4.60 -3.78
CA PHE A 29 3.40 4.19 -3.03
C PHE A 29 3.19 4.41 -1.54
N HIS A 30 3.23 3.30 -0.75
CA HIS A 30 3.18 3.35 0.70
C HIS A 30 4.59 3.53 1.27
N LEU A 31 4.87 4.69 1.81
CA LEU A 31 6.09 4.96 2.56
C LEU A 31 5.94 4.40 3.98
N ARG A 32 6.50 3.19 4.20
CA ARG A 32 6.43 2.44 5.45
C ARG A 32 7.81 2.35 6.10
N ARG A 33 8.20 3.40 6.80
CA ARG A 33 9.52 3.58 7.40
C ARG A 33 9.44 3.72 8.92
N TYR A 34 9.17 2.61 9.63
CA TYR A 34 8.98 2.62 11.09
C TYR A 34 10.23 2.89 11.89
N LYS A 35 11.42 2.64 11.33
CA LYS A 35 12.70 2.77 12.02
C LYS A 35 13.45 4.04 11.67
N GLU A 36 13.03 4.74 10.62
CA GLU A 36 13.65 5.98 10.18
C GLU A 36 13.19 7.15 11.06
N SER A 37 14.12 8.06 11.34
CA SER A 37 13.84 9.31 12.01
C SER A 37 12.97 10.22 11.14
N GLU A 38 12.38 11.24 11.74
CA GLU A 38 11.62 12.28 11.02
C GLU A 38 12.47 12.90 9.91
N ASP A 39 13.73 13.29 10.21
CA ASP A 39 14.65 13.93 9.25
C ASP A 39 14.93 13.03 8.04
N GLU A 40 15.09 11.70 8.24
CA GLU A 40 15.28 10.74 7.15
C GLU A 40 14.03 10.65 6.27
N VAL A 41 12.84 10.62 6.87
CA VAL A 41 11.57 10.61 6.12
C VAL A 41 11.39 11.93 5.36
N VAL A 42 11.69 13.07 5.97
CA VAL A 42 11.67 14.40 5.32
C VAL A 42 12.61 14.43 4.12
N GLN A 43 13.83 13.89 4.23
CA GLN A 43 14.77 13.78 3.10
C GLN A 43 14.19 12.95 1.95
N VAL A 44 13.56 11.82 2.27
CA VAL A 44 12.87 10.99 1.26
C VAL A 44 11.76 11.78 0.58
N LEU A 45 10.87 12.43 1.33
CA LEU A 45 9.76 13.20 0.77
C LEU A 45 10.21 14.38 -0.09
N ASN A 46 11.33 15.04 0.27
CA ASN A 46 11.92 16.13 -0.51
C ASN A 46 12.53 15.69 -1.85
N SER A 47 12.84 14.41 -2.04
CA SER A 47 13.35 13.89 -3.32
C SER A 47 12.26 13.72 -4.38
N PHE A 48 10.98 13.90 -4.01
CA PHE A 48 9.83 13.78 -4.89
C PHE A 48 9.15 15.13 -5.13
N SER A 49 8.68 15.33 -6.36
CA SER A 49 7.86 16.49 -6.72
C SER A 49 6.48 16.45 -6.03
N GLU A 50 5.80 17.59 -5.97
CA GLU A 50 4.44 17.68 -5.44
C GLU A 50 3.47 16.75 -6.18
N ILE A 51 3.63 16.59 -7.51
CA ILE A 51 2.80 15.69 -8.31
C ILE A 51 3.01 14.25 -7.90
N GLU A 52 4.27 13.81 -7.72
CA GLU A 52 4.60 12.45 -7.29
C GLU A 52 4.10 12.18 -5.87
N ARG A 53 4.20 13.17 -4.96
CA ARG A 53 3.71 13.02 -3.58
C ARG A 53 2.20 12.84 -3.48
N LYS A 54 1.41 13.26 -4.45
CA LYS A 54 -0.05 12.97 -4.51
C LYS A 54 -0.36 11.48 -4.62
N GLN A 55 0.59 10.69 -5.12
CA GLN A 55 0.47 9.23 -5.21
C GLN A 55 1.10 8.52 -3.99
N MET A 56 1.59 9.26 -3.00
CA MET A 56 2.17 8.68 -1.80
C MET A 56 1.14 8.51 -0.69
N VAL A 57 1.37 7.49 0.12
CA VAL A 57 0.59 7.16 1.31
C VAL A 57 1.57 7.05 2.48
N LEU A 58 1.35 7.79 3.55
CA LEU A 58 2.17 7.67 4.76
C LEU A 58 1.61 6.56 5.65
N SER A 59 2.42 5.55 5.92
CA SER A 59 2.10 4.46 6.85
C SER A 59 2.68 4.70 8.25
N HIS A 60 3.44 5.78 8.43
CA HIS A 60 4.00 6.28 9.67
C HIS A 60 4.29 7.78 9.51
N HIS A 61 4.67 8.49 10.57
CA HIS A 61 4.92 9.95 10.53
C HIS A 61 3.76 10.75 9.89
N HIS A 62 2.51 10.40 10.23
CA HIS A 62 1.30 10.97 9.63
C HIS A 62 1.22 12.50 9.77
N PHE A 63 1.87 13.08 10.77
CA PHE A 63 1.92 14.53 11.00
C PHE A 63 2.63 15.31 9.87
N LEU A 64 3.52 14.65 9.09
CA LEU A 64 4.18 15.25 7.94
C LEU A 64 3.24 15.40 6.72
N ALA A 65 2.11 14.71 6.71
CA ALA A 65 1.24 14.62 5.54
C ALA A 65 0.81 16.01 5.01
N SER A 66 0.35 16.88 5.90
CA SER A 66 -0.12 18.22 5.51
C SER A 66 1.01 19.12 4.99
N GLU A 67 2.20 19.03 5.56
CA GLU A 67 3.37 19.81 5.14
C GLU A 67 3.81 19.44 3.71
N PHE A 68 3.77 18.15 3.39
CA PHE A 68 4.21 17.63 2.10
C PHE A 68 3.07 17.51 1.06
N GLY A 69 1.86 18.00 1.36
CA GLY A 69 0.72 17.93 0.46
C GLY A 69 0.21 16.50 0.20
N ILE A 70 0.46 15.58 1.14
CA ILE A 70 0.01 14.19 1.08
C ILE A 70 -1.33 14.10 1.82
N ASN A 71 -2.35 13.58 1.18
CA ASN A 71 -3.67 13.42 1.77
C ASN A 71 -4.05 11.96 2.05
N ARG A 72 -3.11 11.01 1.89
CA ARG A 72 -3.36 9.57 2.05
C ARG A 72 -2.60 9.03 3.25
N LEU A 73 -3.32 8.39 4.18
CA LEU A 73 -2.77 7.82 5.40
C LEU A 73 -3.14 6.35 5.50
N HIS A 74 -2.18 5.54 5.92
CA HIS A 74 -2.40 4.13 6.19
C HIS A 74 -2.19 3.83 7.67
N PHE A 75 -3.12 3.09 8.25
CA PHE A 75 -3.07 2.63 9.64
C PHE A 75 -2.94 1.11 9.67
N SER A 76 -1.91 0.58 10.32
CA SER A 76 -1.87 -0.84 10.63
C SER A 76 -3.09 -1.21 11.50
N GLU A 77 -3.39 -2.49 11.63
CA GLU A 77 -4.45 -2.95 12.53
C GLU A 77 -4.26 -2.43 13.96
N LYS A 78 -3.02 -2.50 14.47
CA LYS A 78 -2.65 -1.99 15.80
C LYS A 78 -2.90 -0.48 15.90
N ASP A 79 -2.38 0.29 14.93
CA ASP A 79 -2.50 1.76 14.95
C ASP A 79 -3.98 2.20 14.82
N ARG A 80 -4.77 1.47 14.01
CA ARG A 80 -6.22 1.69 13.87
C ARG A 80 -6.95 1.53 15.19
N VAL A 81 -6.66 0.46 15.93
CA VAL A 81 -7.28 0.21 17.24
C VAL A 81 -6.85 1.25 18.26
N GLU A 82 -5.56 1.61 18.26
CA GLU A 82 -5.00 2.57 19.23
C GLU A 82 -5.53 3.99 18.99
N ILE A 83 -5.65 4.43 17.74
CA ILE A 83 -6.14 5.78 17.41
C ILE A 83 -7.64 5.91 17.65
N GLY A 84 -8.43 4.86 17.44
CA GLY A 84 -9.86 4.78 17.64
C GLY A 84 -10.70 5.47 16.56
N ASP A 85 -11.96 5.03 16.45
CA ASP A 85 -12.88 5.42 15.37
C ASP A 85 -13.16 6.92 15.29
N GLU A 86 -13.27 7.61 16.43
CA GLU A 86 -13.58 9.05 16.45
C GLU A 86 -12.49 9.90 15.80
N LYS A 87 -11.22 9.56 16.06
CA LYS A 87 -10.09 10.25 15.42
C LYS A 87 -10.00 9.92 13.92
N LEU A 88 -10.27 8.67 13.53
CA LEU A 88 -10.32 8.26 12.13
C LEU A 88 -11.42 9.01 11.37
N LYS A 89 -12.63 9.11 11.92
CA LYS A 89 -13.73 9.93 11.35
C LYS A 89 -13.33 11.40 11.22
N LYS A 90 -12.65 11.95 12.22
CA LYS A 90 -12.15 13.32 12.18
C LYS A 90 -11.11 13.51 11.07
N LEU A 91 -10.14 12.62 10.91
CA LEU A 91 -9.17 12.69 9.81
C LEU A 91 -9.87 12.62 8.46
N HIS A 92 -10.81 11.71 8.29
CA HIS A 92 -11.61 11.61 7.08
C HIS A 92 -12.39 12.90 6.80
N SER A 93 -13.02 13.52 7.80
CA SER A 93 -13.74 14.80 7.65
C SER A 93 -12.84 15.98 7.31
N LEU A 94 -11.54 15.90 7.61
CA LEU A 94 -10.52 16.87 7.23
C LEU A 94 -10.00 16.65 5.79
N GLY A 95 -10.53 15.66 5.05
CA GLY A 95 -10.18 15.38 3.66
C GLY A 95 -9.06 14.35 3.49
N PHE A 96 -8.61 13.69 4.55
CA PHE A 96 -7.67 12.59 4.42
C PHE A 96 -8.38 11.34 3.88
N ILE A 97 -7.71 10.65 2.96
CA ILE A 97 -8.10 9.35 2.41
C ILE A 97 -7.40 8.29 3.26
N LEU A 98 -8.19 7.44 3.92
CA LEU A 98 -7.67 6.48 4.89
C LEU A 98 -7.64 5.07 4.31
N SER A 99 -6.65 4.30 4.73
CA SER A 99 -6.53 2.87 4.45
C SER A 99 -6.04 2.12 5.68
N THR A 100 -6.26 0.80 5.70
CA THR A 100 -5.85 -0.04 6.82
C THR A 100 -5.43 -1.44 6.37
N SER A 101 -5.03 -2.27 7.33
CA SER A 101 -4.74 -3.69 7.14
C SER A 101 -5.67 -4.54 7.98
N VAL A 102 -6.03 -5.70 7.45
CA VAL A 102 -6.78 -6.77 8.14
C VAL A 102 -6.18 -8.13 7.78
N HIS A 103 -6.49 -9.15 8.56
CA HIS A 103 -6.00 -10.50 8.35
C HIS A 103 -7.12 -11.53 8.14
N THR A 104 -8.38 -11.13 8.37
CA THR A 104 -9.57 -11.98 8.16
C THR A 104 -10.65 -11.21 7.41
N ILE A 105 -11.57 -11.94 6.78
CA ILE A 105 -12.77 -11.35 6.16
C ILE A 105 -13.68 -10.79 7.24
N GLU A 106 -13.80 -11.45 8.39
CA GLU A 106 -14.62 -10.96 9.51
C GLU A 106 -14.14 -9.59 10.01
N ASP A 107 -12.84 -9.35 10.07
CA ASP A 107 -12.30 -8.04 10.46
C ASP A 107 -12.50 -6.99 9.37
N PHE A 108 -12.44 -7.40 8.10
CA PHE A 108 -12.76 -6.53 6.98
C PHE A 108 -14.23 -6.06 7.02
N GLU A 109 -15.17 -6.99 7.26
CA GLU A 109 -16.60 -6.70 7.33
C GLU A 109 -16.98 -5.74 8.48
N LYS A 110 -16.18 -5.70 9.54
CA LYS A 110 -16.36 -4.80 10.70
C LYS A 110 -15.76 -3.41 10.49
N LEU A 111 -15.04 -3.17 9.39
CA LEU A 111 -14.39 -1.88 9.16
C LEU A 111 -15.42 -0.76 9.01
N ASN A 112 -15.09 0.40 9.57
CA ASN A 112 -15.81 1.64 9.34
C ASN A 112 -15.62 2.10 7.89
N SER A 113 -16.68 2.60 7.25
CA SER A 113 -16.68 3.08 5.85
C SER A 113 -15.86 4.34 5.59
N VAL A 114 -15.10 4.83 6.57
CA VAL A 114 -14.14 5.92 6.38
C VAL A 114 -12.89 5.49 5.59
N PHE A 115 -12.66 4.18 5.44
CA PHE A 115 -11.53 3.66 4.68
C PHE A 115 -11.85 3.54 3.20
N GLU A 116 -10.96 4.02 2.33
CA GLU A 116 -11.05 3.80 0.88
C GLU A 116 -10.73 2.35 0.52
N TYR A 117 -9.74 1.78 1.19
CA TYR A 117 -9.34 0.38 0.98
C TYR A 117 -8.70 -0.23 2.23
N ALA A 118 -8.66 -1.56 2.24
CA ALA A 118 -7.92 -2.33 3.21
C ALA A 118 -7.04 -3.39 2.54
N PHE A 119 -5.85 -3.62 3.09
CA PHE A 119 -5.04 -4.78 2.75
C PHE A 119 -5.57 -6.01 3.46
N LEU A 120 -5.72 -7.12 2.73
CA LEU A 120 -5.95 -8.45 3.28
C LEU A 120 -4.71 -9.31 3.03
N SER A 121 -4.16 -9.92 4.07
CA SER A 121 -2.92 -10.70 3.98
C SER A 121 -2.85 -11.85 4.97
N PRO A 122 -2.10 -12.92 4.63
CA PRO A 122 -1.38 -13.18 3.38
C PRO A 122 -2.24 -13.91 2.33
N VAL A 123 -2.24 -13.45 1.07
CA VAL A 123 -3.01 -14.08 -0.02
C VAL A 123 -2.25 -15.24 -0.68
N PHE A 124 -0.95 -15.07 -0.89
CA PHE A 124 -0.05 -16.12 -1.40
C PHE A 124 1.10 -16.40 -0.44
N ASP A 125 1.79 -17.52 -0.64
CA ASP A 125 2.96 -17.87 0.15
C ASP A 125 4.05 -16.79 0.06
N SER A 126 4.58 -16.40 1.20
CA SER A 126 5.58 -15.33 1.24
C SER A 126 6.92 -15.80 0.70
N ILE A 127 7.44 -15.10 -0.32
CA ILE A 127 8.82 -15.24 -0.80
C ILE A 127 9.85 -14.84 0.28
N SER A 128 9.41 -14.11 1.30
CA SER A 128 10.27 -13.43 2.28
C SER A 128 10.33 -14.09 3.65
N LYS A 129 9.29 -14.83 4.02
CA LYS A 129 9.12 -15.40 5.36
C LYS A 129 8.65 -16.84 5.19
N SER A 130 9.52 -17.81 5.41
CA SER A 130 9.22 -19.25 5.29
C SER A 130 8.04 -19.76 6.13
N ASN A 131 7.62 -18.99 7.13
CA ASN A 131 6.49 -19.31 8.02
C ASN A 131 5.18 -18.55 7.68
N TYR A 132 5.14 -17.76 6.60
CA TYR A 132 3.95 -16.99 6.22
C TYR A 132 3.29 -17.70 5.04
N LYS A 133 2.41 -18.66 5.36
CA LYS A 133 1.66 -19.45 4.37
C LYS A 133 0.45 -18.68 3.87
N ALA A 134 0.11 -18.91 2.61
CA ALA A 134 -1.13 -18.44 2.00
C ALA A 134 -2.36 -18.85 2.83
N VAL A 135 -3.32 -17.95 2.90
CA VAL A 135 -4.66 -18.23 3.44
C VAL A 135 -5.65 -18.16 2.27
N SER A 136 -6.47 -19.19 2.13
CA SER A 136 -7.56 -19.16 1.17
C SER A 136 -8.69 -18.29 1.72
N PHE A 137 -9.05 -17.23 1.00
CA PHE A 137 -10.14 -16.33 1.33
C PHE A 137 -11.33 -16.59 0.39
N ASP A 138 -12.52 -16.76 0.95
CA ASP A 138 -13.76 -16.74 0.17
C ASP A 138 -14.27 -15.30 0.11
N LEU A 139 -14.23 -14.71 -1.08
CA LEU A 139 -14.66 -13.34 -1.33
C LEU A 139 -16.11 -13.23 -1.85
N ASN A 140 -16.86 -14.35 -1.90
CA ASN A 140 -18.25 -14.33 -2.30
C ASN A 140 -19.10 -13.57 -1.27
N GLY A 141 -19.86 -12.59 -1.75
CA GLY A 141 -20.75 -11.81 -0.88
C GLY A 141 -20.08 -10.79 0.03
N VAL A 142 -18.74 -10.63 -0.03
CA VAL A 142 -18.01 -9.63 0.74
C VAL A 142 -18.41 -8.21 0.31
N ARG A 143 -18.55 -7.30 1.28
CA ARG A 143 -18.89 -5.88 1.05
C ARG A 143 -17.97 -5.22 0.02
N LYS A 144 -18.51 -4.25 -0.76
CA LYS A 144 -17.79 -3.57 -1.85
C LYS A 144 -17.69 -2.05 -1.71
N ASP A 145 -18.10 -1.49 -0.58
CA ASP A 145 -17.97 -0.05 -0.29
C ASP A 145 -16.54 0.33 0.16
N ILE A 146 -15.73 -0.65 0.59
CA ILE A 146 -14.29 -0.53 0.84
C ILE A 146 -13.58 -1.45 -0.14
N LYS A 147 -12.57 -0.95 -0.87
CA LYS A 147 -11.79 -1.79 -1.79
C LYS A 147 -10.92 -2.77 -1.01
N LEU A 148 -10.90 -4.02 -1.45
CA LEU A 148 -10.09 -5.08 -0.86
C LEU A 148 -8.83 -5.30 -1.70
N ILE A 149 -7.67 -5.08 -1.11
CA ILE A 149 -6.37 -5.14 -1.78
C ILE A 149 -5.58 -6.36 -1.30
N ALA A 150 -5.20 -7.22 -2.24
CA ALA A 150 -4.40 -8.40 -1.94
C ALA A 150 -2.97 -8.03 -1.54
N LEU A 151 -2.50 -8.54 -0.41
CA LEU A 151 -1.13 -8.39 0.06
C LEU A 151 -0.57 -9.74 0.52
N GLY A 152 0.74 -9.93 0.39
CA GLY A 152 1.47 -11.14 0.77
C GLY A 152 1.67 -12.08 -0.42
N GLY A 153 2.92 -12.38 -0.74
CA GLY A 153 3.33 -13.25 -1.84
C GLY A 153 3.04 -12.72 -3.25
N ILE A 154 2.59 -11.48 -3.41
CA ILE A 154 2.24 -10.89 -4.70
C ILE A 154 3.50 -10.61 -5.53
N THR A 155 3.50 -11.10 -6.77
CA THR A 155 4.56 -10.92 -7.78
C THR A 155 3.96 -10.49 -9.13
N VAL A 156 4.84 -10.20 -10.11
CA VAL A 156 4.40 -9.92 -11.50
C VAL A 156 3.76 -11.14 -12.17
N ASP A 157 4.06 -12.34 -11.71
CA ASP A 157 3.55 -13.59 -12.31
C ASP A 157 2.16 -13.96 -11.79
N ASN A 158 1.83 -13.59 -10.53
CA ASN A 158 0.60 -14.04 -9.87
C ASN A 158 -0.40 -12.93 -9.52
N TYR A 159 -0.09 -11.64 -9.74
CA TYR A 159 -1.00 -10.57 -9.34
C TYR A 159 -2.36 -10.63 -10.08
N ASN A 160 -2.39 -11.17 -11.30
CA ASN A 160 -3.63 -11.36 -12.03
C ASN A 160 -4.53 -12.42 -11.38
N ASP A 161 -3.94 -13.45 -10.76
CA ASP A 161 -4.70 -14.48 -10.04
C ASP A 161 -5.45 -13.87 -8.85
N ALA A 162 -4.83 -12.91 -8.13
CA ALA A 162 -5.50 -12.18 -7.08
C ALA A 162 -6.70 -11.37 -7.60
N LEU A 163 -6.58 -10.74 -8.77
CA LEU A 163 -7.70 -10.01 -9.39
C LEU A 163 -8.83 -10.97 -9.82
N ILE A 164 -8.49 -12.15 -10.35
CA ILE A 164 -9.46 -13.20 -10.72
C ILE A 164 -10.19 -13.73 -9.47
N LEU A 165 -9.51 -13.81 -8.31
CA LEU A 165 -10.12 -14.16 -7.03
C LEU A 165 -11.12 -13.13 -6.53
N GLY A 166 -11.17 -11.92 -7.11
CA GLY A 166 -12.14 -10.87 -6.76
C GLY A 166 -11.60 -9.72 -5.92
N PHE A 167 -10.27 -9.62 -5.75
CA PHE A 167 -9.66 -8.45 -5.15
C PHE A 167 -9.75 -7.21 -6.07
N ASP A 168 -9.93 -6.03 -5.50
CA ASP A 168 -10.04 -4.76 -6.23
C ASP A 168 -8.66 -4.19 -6.62
N GLY A 169 -7.60 -4.80 -6.13
CA GLY A 169 -6.23 -4.41 -6.43
C GLY A 169 -5.21 -5.28 -5.71
N VAL A 170 -3.94 -4.95 -5.92
CA VAL A 170 -2.81 -5.73 -5.39
C VAL A 170 -1.72 -4.82 -4.82
N ALA A 171 -1.01 -5.32 -3.81
CA ALA A 171 0.12 -4.63 -3.19
C ALA A 171 1.39 -5.47 -3.26
N PHE A 172 2.46 -4.85 -3.77
CA PHE A 172 3.78 -5.44 -3.96
C PHE A 172 4.73 -4.98 -2.85
N LEU A 173 5.55 -5.89 -2.36
CA LEU A 173 6.67 -5.63 -1.47
C LEU A 173 7.87 -6.47 -1.92
N GLY A 174 8.02 -7.68 -1.41
CA GLY A 174 9.13 -8.58 -1.75
C GLY A 174 9.15 -9.00 -3.22
N GLY A 175 7.99 -9.08 -3.88
CA GLY A 175 7.88 -9.38 -5.31
C GLY A 175 8.49 -8.33 -6.24
N VAL A 176 8.77 -7.12 -5.72
CA VAL A 176 9.51 -6.06 -6.42
C VAL A 176 10.92 -5.93 -5.83
N TRP A 177 11.04 -5.65 -4.54
CA TRP A 177 12.31 -5.25 -3.93
C TRP A 177 13.35 -6.36 -3.78
N LYS A 178 12.96 -7.64 -3.87
CA LYS A 178 13.87 -8.78 -3.80
C LYS A 178 14.32 -9.29 -5.16
N GLN A 179 13.89 -8.67 -6.23
CA GLN A 179 14.32 -9.00 -7.58
C GLN A 179 15.69 -8.36 -7.88
N GLU A 180 16.42 -8.93 -8.81
CA GLU A 180 17.72 -8.39 -9.24
C GLU A 180 17.59 -6.99 -9.85
N ASN A 181 16.48 -6.73 -10.56
CA ASN A 181 16.22 -5.46 -11.20
C ASN A 181 14.80 -4.93 -10.88
N PRO A 182 14.59 -4.29 -9.69
CA PRO A 182 13.29 -3.73 -9.31
C PRO A 182 12.71 -2.73 -10.34
N ASN A 183 13.57 -1.96 -11.01
CA ASN A 183 13.14 -1.01 -12.05
C ASN A 183 12.49 -1.69 -13.26
N GLU A 184 13.00 -2.82 -13.69
CA GLU A 184 12.40 -3.61 -14.77
C GLU A 184 11.05 -4.18 -14.35
N ILE A 185 10.98 -4.70 -13.14
CA ILE A 185 9.73 -5.23 -12.58
C ILE A 185 8.63 -4.16 -12.58
N VAL A 186 8.92 -2.96 -12.07
CA VAL A 186 7.91 -1.88 -12.04
C VAL A 186 7.50 -1.42 -13.44
N ARG A 187 8.40 -1.41 -14.42
CA ARG A 187 8.05 -1.10 -15.81
C ARG A 187 7.05 -2.10 -16.39
N ASN A 188 7.18 -3.37 -16.05
CA ASN A 188 6.25 -4.43 -16.48
C ASN A 188 4.87 -4.34 -15.78
N LEU A 189 4.80 -3.70 -14.62
CA LEU A 189 3.54 -3.45 -13.89
C LEU A 189 2.75 -2.28 -14.46
N VAL A 190 3.39 -1.46 -15.25
CA VAL A 190 2.83 -0.24 -15.84
C VAL A 190 2.20 -0.59 -17.18
N PRO A 191 0.98 -0.13 -17.53
CA PRO A 191 0.42 -0.31 -18.86
C PRO A 191 1.37 0.28 -19.92
N LEU A 192 1.60 -0.46 -20.99
CA LEU A 192 2.26 0.10 -22.17
C LEU A 192 1.45 1.33 -22.60
N GLN A 193 2.09 2.50 -22.70
CA GLN A 193 1.44 3.68 -23.25
C GLN A 193 0.97 3.31 -24.66
N SER A 194 -0.33 3.31 -24.89
CA SER A 194 -0.87 3.28 -26.25
C SER A 194 -0.43 4.57 -26.92
N ASN A 195 0.49 4.45 -27.91
CA ASN A 195 0.88 5.56 -28.77
C ASN A 195 -0.33 6.07 -29.55
#